data_40439d0c15b4d73938f4ef5cfc0e40ee
#
_entry.id   40439d0c15b4d73938f4ef5cfc0e40ee
#
_cell.length_a   1.000
_cell.length_b   1.000
_cell.length_c   1.000
_cell.angle_alpha   90.00
_cell.angle_beta   90.00
_cell.angle_gamma   90.00
#
_symmetry.space_group_name_H-M   'P 1'
#
loop_
_entity.id
_entity.type
_entity.pdbx_description
1 polymer ?
#
loop_
_entity_poly.entity_id
_entity_poly.type
_entity_poly.pdbx_seq_one_letter_code
_entity_poly.pdbx_strand_id
1 'polypeptide(L)'
;MRQLKIQKSITNRSSEALDKYLVEIGRAPLISIDEEIELAQKIKKGGPEGERAKDKLVTANLRFVVSVAKQYQHQGLTLTDLIDEGNIGLIKAAQKFDETRGFKFISYAVWWIRQSILQAIAEQSRIVRLPLNQIGRAHV
;
A
#
# COMPACT_ATOMS: atom_id res chain seq x y z
N MET A 1 9.58 3.08 -34.79
CA MET A 1 8.19 3.52 -34.75
C MET A 1 7.22 2.51 -34.16
N ARG A 2 7.30 1.24 -34.52
CA ARG A 2 6.43 0.20 -33.94
C ARG A 2 6.67 0.01 -32.46
N GLN A 3 7.93 0.06 -32.03
CA GLN A 3 8.27 -0.07 -30.60
C GLN A 3 7.70 1.05 -29.75
N LEU A 4 7.72 2.28 -30.28
CA LEU A 4 7.14 3.42 -29.58
C LEU A 4 5.62 3.30 -29.42
N LYS A 5 4.93 2.78 -30.43
CA LYS A 5 3.48 2.55 -30.36
C LYS A 5 3.13 1.47 -29.33
N ILE A 6 3.91 0.40 -29.26
CA ILE A 6 3.72 -0.67 -28.28
C ILE A 6 3.93 -0.15 -26.86
N GLN A 7 4.99 0.63 -26.64
CA GLN A 7 5.27 1.22 -25.33
C GLN A 7 4.17 2.19 -24.89
N LYS A 8 3.68 3.04 -25.82
CA LYS A 8 2.55 3.93 -25.52
C LYS A 8 1.30 3.16 -25.14
N SER A 9 1.01 2.07 -25.86
CA SER A 9 -0.15 1.23 -25.58
C SER A 9 -0.06 0.60 -24.19
N ILE A 10 1.09 0.06 -23.81
CA ILE A 10 1.32 -0.55 -22.51
C ILE A 10 1.21 0.51 -21.41
N THR A 11 1.81 1.68 -21.59
CA THR A 11 1.75 2.78 -20.63
C THR A 11 0.32 3.27 -20.45
N ASN A 12 -0.44 3.40 -21.53
CA ASN A 12 -1.84 3.82 -21.46
C ASN A 12 -2.69 2.81 -20.68
N ARG A 13 -2.49 1.51 -20.90
CA ARG A 13 -3.20 0.46 -20.18
C ARG A 13 -2.91 0.53 -18.68
N SER A 14 -1.64 0.72 -18.30
CA SER A 14 -1.26 0.88 -16.89
C SER A 14 -1.88 2.11 -16.27
N SER A 15 -1.89 3.23 -17.00
CA SER A 15 -2.51 4.47 -16.54
C SER A 15 -4.02 4.33 -16.39
N GLU A 16 -4.68 3.65 -17.33
CA GLU A 16 -6.12 3.40 -17.28
C GLU A 16 -6.48 2.52 -16.10
N ALA A 17 -5.69 1.46 -15.84
CA ALA A 17 -5.90 0.57 -14.71
C ALA A 17 -5.74 1.30 -13.39
N LEU A 18 -4.73 2.15 -13.29
CA LEU A 18 -4.51 2.97 -12.09
C LEU A 18 -5.65 3.97 -11.89
N ASP A 19 -6.05 4.68 -12.95
CA ASP A 19 -7.16 5.64 -12.88
C ASP A 19 -8.45 4.97 -12.43
N LYS A 20 -8.74 3.80 -12.95
CA LYS A 20 -9.91 3.02 -12.55
C LYS A 20 -9.85 2.63 -11.07
N TYR A 21 -8.68 2.19 -10.61
CA TYR A 21 -8.46 1.87 -9.21
C TYR A 21 -8.71 3.08 -8.31
N LEU A 22 -8.17 4.25 -8.69
CA LEU A 22 -8.33 5.48 -7.92
C LEU A 22 -9.81 5.89 -7.80
N VAL A 23 -10.57 5.71 -8.88
CA VAL A 23 -12.02 5.98 -8.85
C VAL A 23 -12.72 5.02 -7.90
N GLU A 24 -12.40 3.74 -7.95
CA GLU A 24 -13.04 2.72 -7.11
C GLU A 24 -12.78 2.96 -5.63
N ILE A 25 -11.54 3.22 -5.24
CA ILE A 25 -11.23 3.46 -3.83
C ILE A 25 -11.85 4.76 -3.32
N GLY A 26 -12.03 5.74 -4.19
CA GLY A 26 -12.68 7.00 -3.84
C GLY A 26 -14.17 6.87 -3.53
N ARG A 27 -14.79 5.78 -3.96
CA ARG A 27 -16.21 5.51 -3.70
C ARG A 27 -16.47 4.94 -2.31
N ALA A 28 -15.45 4.37 -1.67
CA ALA A 28 -15.60 3.82 -0.33
C ALA A 28 -15.93 4.94 0.65
N PRO A 29 -16.99 4.78 1.47
CA PRO A 29 -17.36 5.82 2.43
C PRO A 29 -16.30 5.94 3.53
N LEU A 30 -16.15 7.15 4.05
CA LEU A 30 -15.30 7.38 5.22
C LEU A 30 -15.97 6.76 6.44
N ILE A 31 -15.14 6.24 7.34
CA ILE A 31 -15.60 5.60 8.56
C ILE A 31 -15.46 6.57 9.73
N SER A 32 -16.51 6.65 10.58
CA SER A 32 -16.47 7.44 11.81
C SER A 32 -15.55 6.79 12.84
N ILE A 33 -15.14 7.55 13.85
CA ILE A 33 -14.30 7.03 14.93
C ILE A 33 -15.02 5.89 15.67
N ASP A 34 -16.31 6.03 15.92
CA ASP A 34 -17.10 5.00 16.59
C ASP A 34 -17.15 3.71 15.78
N GLU A 35 -17.30 3.82 14.48
CA GLU A 35 -17.27 2.67 13.58
C GLU A 35 -15.89 2.01 13.53
N GLU A 36 -14.81 2.80 13.55
CA GLU A 36 -13.45 2.27 13.63
C GLU A 36 -13.25 1.43 14.88
N ILE A 37 -13.74 1.90 16.02
CA ILE A 37 -13.66 1.18 17.29
C ILE A 37 -14.42 -0.15 17.21
N GLU A 38 -15.62 -0.11 16.66
CA GLU A 38 -16.44 -1.31 16.47
C GLU A 38 -15.75 -2.33 15.58
N LEU A 39 -15.21 -1.88 14.44
CA LEU A 39 -14.48 -2.75 13.52
C LEU A 39 -13.24 -3.34 14.17
N ALA A 40 -12.48 -2.53 14.90
CA ALA A 40 -11.29 -3.00 15.61
C ALA A 40 -11.61 -4.09 16.62
N GLN A 41 -12.72 -3.96 17.33
CA GLN A 41 -13.18 -4.97 18.28
C GLN A 41 -13.54 -6.28 17.58
N LYS A 42 -14.20 -6.19 16.43
CA LYS A 42 -14.53 -7.37 15.62
C LYS A 42 -13.27 -8.05 15.08
N ILE A 43 -12.30 -7.29 14.65
CA ILE A 43 -11.01 -7.83 14.17
C ILE A 43 -10.32 -8.61 15.29
N LYS A 44 -10.32 -8.09 16.52
CA LYS A 44 -9.72 -8.77 17.68
C LYS A 44 -10.40 -10.10 17.98
N LYS A 45 -11.71 -10.17 17.83
CA LYS A 45 -12.46 -11.43 18.03
C LYS A 45 -12.11 -12.47 16.98
N GLY A 46 -11.73 -12.05 15.78
CA GLY A 46 -11.36 -12.94 14.70
C GLY A 46 -12.56 -13.61 14.03
N GLY A 47 -12.30 -14.71 13.32
CA GLY A 47 -13.33 -15.41 12.58
C GLY A 47 -13.78 -14.69 11.32
N PRO A 48 -14.83 -15.20 10.64
CA PRO A 48 -15.31 -14.60 9.39
C PRO A 48 -15.77 -13.15 9.55
N GLU A 49 -16.38 -12.82 10.69
CA GLU A 49 -16.83 -11.45 10.96
C GLU A 49 -15.62 -10.51 11.15
N GLY A 50 -14.56 -10.99 11.81
CA GLY A 50 -13.32 -10.24 11.97
C GLY A 50 -12.64 -9.98 10.63
N GLU A 51 -12.64 -10.95 9.73
CA GLU A 51 -12.10 -10.79 8.38
C GLU A 51 -12.87 -9.75 7.58
N ARG A 52 -14.21 -9.77 7.66
CA ARG A 52 -15.04 -8.76 6.99
C ARG A 52 -14.80 -7.36 7.57
N ALA A 53 -14.64 -7.26 8.88
CA ALA A 53 -14.35 -6.00 9.55
C ALA A 53 -12.99 -5.45 9.12
N LYS A 54 -11.99 -6.32 9.00
CA LYS A 54 -10.66 -5.94 8.52
C LYS A 54 -10.74 -5.41 7.10
N ASP A 55 -11.43 -6.12 6.21
CA ASP A 55 -11.59 -5.70 4.82
C ASP A 55 -12.28 -4.32 4.73
N LYS A 56 -13.28 -4.09 5.55
CA LYS A 56 -13.98 -2.80 5.57
C LYS A 56 -13.07 -1.67 6.05
N LEU A 57 -12.31 -1.91 7.11
CA LEU A 57 -11.38 -0.92 7.66
C LEU A 57 -10.28 -0.59 6.64
N VAL A 58 -9.72 -1.60 5.99
CA VAL A 58 -8.70 -1.43 4.95
C VAL A 58 -9.27 -0.66 3.76
N THR A 59 -10.42 -1.09 3.25
CA THR A 59 -11.04 -0.49 2.06
C THR A 59 -11.32 1.00 2.27
N ALA A 60 -11.81 1.39 3.43
CA ALA A 60 -12.11 2.78 3.73
C ALA A 60 -10.85 3.67 3.78
N ASN A 61 -9.68 3.07 3.95
CA ASN A 61 -8.43 3.80 4.13
C ASN A 61 -7.46 3.66 2.94
N LEU A 62 -7.84 2.96 1.88
CA LEU A 62 -6.97 2.80 0.70
C LEU A 62 -6.58 4.14 0.07
N ARG A 63 -7.46 5.12 0.11
CA ARG A 63 -7.18 6.46 -0.43
C ARG A 63 -5.98 7.13 0.26
N PHE A 64 -5.77 6.85 1.52
CA PHE A 64 -4.66 7.44 2.27
C PHE A 64 -3.33 6.78 1.90
N VAL A 65 -3.36 5.51 1.51
CA VAL A 65 -2.18 4.82 1.00
C VAL A 65 -1.67 5.52 -0.26
N VAL A 66 -2.58 5.89 -1.16
CA VAL A 66 -2.22 6.60 -2.39
C VAL A 66 -1.54 7.92 -2.07
N SER A 67 -2.08 8.68 -1.13
CA SER A 67 -1.50 9.95 -0.71
C SER A 67 -0.09 9.79 -0.16
N VAL A 68 0.13 8.78 0.65
CA VAL A 68 1.47 8.48 1.20
C VAL A 68 2.40 8.00 0.09
N ALA A 69 1.94 7.09 -0.76
CA ALA A 69 2.74 6.53 -1.86
C ALA A 69 3.26 7.62 -2.80
N LYS A 70 2.46 8.63 -3.08
CA LYS A 70 2.87 9.76 -3.93
C LYS A 70 4.10 10.49 -3.41
N GLN A 71 4.32 10.51 -2.10
CA GLN A 71 5.48 11.16 -1.49
C GLN A 71 6.80 10.43 -1.80
N TYR A 72 6.72 9.19 -2.22
CA TYR A 72 7.89 8.34 -2.47
C TYR A 72 8.14 8.06 -3.95
N GLN A 73 7.44 8.76 -4.84
CA GLN A 73 7.66 8.64 -6.28
C GLN A 73 9.09 9.03 -6.66
N HIS A 74 9.57 8.48 -7.76
CA HIS A 74 10.89 8.78 -8.35
C HIS A 74 12.07 8.24 -7.53
N GLN A 75 11.84 7.18 -6.76
CA GLN A 75 12.89 6.53 -5.96
C GLN A 75 13.12 5.07 -6.38
N GLY A 76 12.74 4.72 -7.60
CA GLY A 76 13.04 3.40 -8.15
C GLY A 76 11.84 2.46 -8.29
N LEU A 77 10.70 2.79 -7.68
CA LEU A 77 9.47 2.01 -7.81
C LEU A 77 8.39 2.84 -8.50
N THR A 78 7.53 2.17 -9.28
CA THR A 78 6.38 2.82 -9.89
C THR A 78 5.35 3.18 -8.82
N LEU A 79 4.45 4.12 -9.13
CA LEU A 79 3.38 4.48 -8.21
C LEU A 79 2.51 3.27 -7.87
N THR A 80 2.21 2.42 -8.85
CA THR A 80 1.44 1.19 -8.64
C THR A 80 2.13 0.28 -7.63
N ASP A 81 3.45 0.08 -7.77
CA ASP A 81 4.23 -0.74 -6.84
C ASP A 81 4.22 -0.13 -5.43
N LEU A 82 4.36 1.19 -5.34
CA LEU A 82 4.33 1.89 -4.05
C LEU A 82 2.98 1.73 -3.35
N ILE A 83 1.89 1.82 -4.11
CA ILE A 83 0.55 1.62 -3.58
C ILE A 83 0.38 0.18 -3.08
N ASP A 84 0.81 -0.81 -3.87
CA ASP A 84 0.72 -2.22 -3.47
C ASP A 84 1.47 -2.47 -2.18
N GLU A 85 2.68 -1.94 -2.05
CA GLU A 85 3.48 -2.09 -0.84
C GLU A 85 2.85 -1.36 0.35
N GLY A 86 2.33 -0.15 0.11
CA GLY A 86 1.62 0.61 1.13
C GLY A 86 0.37 -0.11 1.62
N ASN A 87 -0.35 -0.79 0.73
CA ASN A 87 -1.53 -1.57 1.09
C ASN A 87 -1.17 -2.73 2.01
N ILE A 88 -0.01 -3.36 1.80
CA ILE A 88 0.49 -4.42 2.71
C ILE A 88 0.68 -3.84 4.11
N GLY A 89 1.27 -2.66 4.20
CA GLY A 89 1.44 -1.96 5.49
C GLY A 89 0.11 -1.63 6.15
N LEU A 90 -0.86 -1.18 5.37
CA LEU A 90 -2.20 -0.86 5.85
C LEU A 90 -2.89 -2.10 6.44
N ILE A 91 -2.77 -3.25 5.77
CA ILE A 91 -3.33 -4.51 6.24
C ILE A 91 -2.70 -4.91 7.58
N LYS A 92 -1.38 -4.80 7.68
CA LYS A 92 -0.67 -5.08 8.94
C LYS A 92 -1.15 -4.17 10.07
N ALA A 93 -1.36 -2.89 9.76
CA ALA A 93 -1.87 -1.93 10.73
C ALA A 93 -3.26 -2.32 11.22
N ALA A 94 -4.15 -2.76 10.31
CA ALA A 94 -5.50 -3.20 10.67
C ALA A 94 -5.47 -4.39 11.64
N GLN A 95 -4.52 -5.31 11.45
CA GLN A 95 -4.37 -6.48 12.31
C GLN A 95 -3.84 -6.13 13.70
N LYS A 96 -3.06 -5.06 13.80
CA LYS A 96 -2.36 -4.71 15.04
C LYS A 96 -2.93 -3.48 15.76
N PHE A 97 -3.95 -2.85 15.18
CA PHE A 97 -4.53 -1.64 15.75
C PHE A 97 -5.18 -1.90 17.11
N ASP A 98 -4.88 -1.03 18.06
CA ASP A 98 -5.45 -1.05 19.41
C ASP A 98 -6.31 0.19 19.62
N GLU A 99 -7.62 0.04 19.50
CA GLU A 99 -8.60 1.11 19.61
C GLU A 99 -8.68 1.70 21.02
N THR A 100 -8.14 0.98 22.02
CA THR A 100 -8.17 1.46 23.41
C THR A 100 -7.19 2.60 23.66
N ARG A 101 -6.26 2.85 22.74
CA ARG A 101 -5.25 3.89 22.88
C ARG A 101 -5.73 5.30 22.55
N GLY A 102 -6.94 5.45 22.00
CA GLY A 102 -7.60 6.73 21.84
C GLY A 102 -7.20 7.56 20.63
N PHE A 103 -6.41 7.05 19.69
CA PHE A 103 -6.09 7.75 18.45
C PHE A 103 -6.79 7.11 17.25
N LYS A 104 -6.92 7.89 16.18
CA LYS A 104 -7.55 7.40 14.95
C LYS A 104 -6.69 6.32 14.29
N PHE A 105 -7.35 5.38 13.63
CA PHE A 105 -6.68 4.30 12.91
C PHE A 105 -5.64 4.83 11.91
N ILE A 106 -5.98 5.85 11.11
CA ILE A 106 -5.06 6.35 10.09
C ILE A 106 -3.76 6.91 10.67
N SER A 107 -3.84 7.53 11.85
CA SER A 107 -2.65 8.07 12.54
C SER A 107 -1.65 6.96 12.88
N TYR A 108 -2.16 5.80 13.24
CA TYR A 108 -1.36 4.60 13.49
C TYR A 108 -0.91 3.95 12.18
N ALA A 109 -1.82 3.82 11.23
CA ALA A 109 -1.58 3.11 9.98
C ALA A 109 -0.52 3.79 9.10
N VAL A 110 -0.42 5.13 9.14
CA VAL A 110 0.55 5.88 8.34
C VAL A 110 1.98 5.37 8.60
N TRP A 111 2.30 5.06 9.85
CA TRP A 111 3.62 4.53 10.20
C TRP A 111 3.88 3.20 9.47
N TRP A 112 2.90 2.29 9.49
CA TRP A 112 3.01 0.98 8.85
C TRP A 112 3.11 1.11 7.33
N ILE A 113 2.32 2.01 6.76
CA ILE A 113 2.33 2.27 5.31
C ILE A 113 3.72 2.75 4.89
N ARG A 114 4.27 3.73 5.60
CA ARG A 114 5.61 4.27 5.31
C ARG A 114 6.69 3.21 5.45
N GLN A 115 6.64 2.41 6.50
CA GLN A 115 7.65 1.37 6.73
C GLN A 115 7.65 0.32 5.63
N SER A 116 6.46 -0.10 5.19
CA SER A 116 6.35 -1.06 4.08
C SER A 116 6.90 -0.49 2.78
N ILE A 117 6.59 0.77 2.48
CA ILE A 117 7.08 1.43 1.27
C ILE A 117 8.61 1.60 1.32
N LEU A 118 9.14 2.10 2.44
CA LEU A 118 10.58 2.29 2.60
C LEU A 118 11.34 0.98 2.51
N GLN A 119 10.81 -0.08 3.09
CA GLN A 119 11.41 -1.41 3.00
C GLN A 119 11.44 -1.88 1.54
N ALA A 120 10.35 -1.69 0.81
CA ALA A 120 10.28 -2.07 -0.60
C ALA A 120 11.29 -1.29 -1.46
N ILE A 121 11.44 0.01 -1.20
CA ILE A 121 12.43 0.84 -1.89
C ILE A 121 13.84 0.34 -1.59
N ALA A 122 14.13 0.02 -0.34
CA ALA A 122 15.44 -0.50 0.07
C ALA A 122 15.73 -1.84 -0.59
N GLU A 123 14.75 -2.74 -0.66
CA GLU A 123 14.90 -4.04 -1.31
C GLU A 123 15.10 -3.90 -2.82
N GLN A 124 14.36 -3.01 -3.46
CA GLN A 124 14.53 -2.71 -4.88
C GLN A 124 15.93 -2.19 -5.18
N SER A 125 16.43 -1.31 -4.34
CA SER A 125 17.78 -0.80 -4.43
C SER A 125 18.81 -1.93 -4.33
N ARG A 126 18.60 -2.90 -3.43
CA ARG A 126 19.44 -4.09 -3.30
C ARG A 126 19.38 -4.98 -4.52
N ILE A 127 18.18 -5.22 -5.06
CA ILE A 127 18.00 -6.06 -6.24
C ILE A 127 18.72 -5.47 -7.44
N VAL A 128 18.66 -4.15 -7.63
CA VAL A 128 19.38 -3.47 -8.70
C VAL A 128 20.89 -3.48 -8.43
N ARG A 129 21.31 -3.33 -7.19
CA ARG A 129 22.71 -3.22 -6.79
C ARG A 129 23.41 -4.57 -6.68
N LEU A 130 22.74 -5.57 -6.11
CA LEU A 130 23.30 -6.89 -5.87
C LEU A 130 23.85 -7.61 -7.11
N PRO A 131 23.15 -7.62 -8.27
CA PRO A 131 23.73 -8.25 -9.47
C PRO A 131 25.08 -7.68 -9.86
N LEU A 132 25.24 -6.37 -9.79
CA LEU A 132 26.51 -5.72 -10.09
C LEU A 132 27.58 -6.06 -9.04
N ASN A 133 27.19 -6.04 -7.76
CA ASN A 133 28.09 -6.38 -6.66
C ASN A 133 28.43 -7.86 -6.66
N GLN A 134 27.49 -8.73 -6.96
CA GLN A 134 27.72 -10.17 -7.03
C GLN A 134 28.63 -10.56 -8.19
N ILE A 135 28.51 -9.89 -9.33
CA ILE A 135 29.42 -10.11 -10.44
C ILE A 135 30.85 -9.78 -10.01
N GLY A 136 31.04 -8.66 -9.31
CA GLY A 136 32.33 -8.27 -8.77
C GLY A 136 32.82 -9.19 -7.65
N ARG A 137 31.94 -9.58 -6.73
CA ARG A 137 32.28 -10.41 -5.58
C ARG A 137 32.40 -11.90 -5.90
N ALA A 138 31.58 -12.38 -6.82
CA ALA A 138 31.63 -13.78 -7.24
C ALA A 138 32.96 -14.14 -7.87
N HIS A 139 33.69 -13.16 -8.37
CA HIS A 139 35.01 -13.33 -8.97
C HIS A 139 36.13 -13.03 -7.99
N VAL A 140 35.76 -12.66 -6.79
CA VAL A 140 36.70 -12.49 -5.69
C VAL A 140 36.71 -13.75 -4.82
#